data_49e95064c4c040942fa7359c4cd2ab8a
#
_entry.id   49e95064c4c040942fa7359c4cd2ab8a
#
_cell.length_a   1.000
_cell.length_b   1.000
_cell.length_c   1.000
_cell.angle_alpha   90.00
_cell.angle_beta   90.00
_cell.angle_gamma   90.00
#
_symmetry.space_group_name_H-M   'P 1'
#
loop_
_entity.id
_entity.type
_entity.pdbx_description
1 polymer ?
#
loop_
_entity_poly.entity_id
_entity_poly.type
_entity_poly.pdbx_seq_one_letter_code
_entity_poly.pdbx_strand_id
1 'polypeptide(L)'
;MILSVITINYNNAEGLRRTIESVVCQTSRDYEFIVIDGGSTDGSVDVIKEYTSKIDYWVSEPDGGIYPAMNKGVKAAHGEYCIFMNSGDEFYSKDVIENVVKQGLREDIVCGDICFGESNISPNPDKVTMRTFYKSTLYHQASFIKTQRLREHPYDETMRSAADWKFFMHELVYRNASYKHIPIVIARFEGGGISMTNSEISRKEVRTELEKCLPERIRADYEDYVFGCTPYRQLFTTVEQIPPVRQIVYRVNVLLLKVLNLWLKSEWIKKLKFGNGEK
;
A
#
# COMPACT_ATOMS: atom_id res chain seq x y z
N MET A 1 -15.20 -4.91 19.42
CA MET A 1 -13.94 -5.29 18.74
C MET A 1 -13.75 -4.38 17.56
N ILE A 2 -12.61 -3.68 17.51
CA ILE A 2 -12.38 -2.63 16.51
C ILE A 2 -11.76 -3.24 15.24
N LEU A 3 -10.90 -4.26 15.36
CA LEU A 3 -10.04 -4.69 14.26
C LEU A 3 -10.12 -6.20 14.01
N SER A 4 -10.20 -6.60 12.74
CA SER A 4 -9.91 -7.96 12.28
C SER A 4 -8.56 -7.95 11.55
N VAL A 5 -7.58 -8.66 12.09
CA VAL A 5 -6.31 -8.93 11.43
C VAL A 5 -6.48 -10.21 10.62
N ILE A 6 -6.30 -10.11 9.30
CA ILE A 6 -6.51 -11.22 8.36
C ILE A 6 -5.15 -11.60 7.76
N THR A 7 -4.76 -12.85 7.94
CA THR A 7 -3.58 -13.46 7.30
C THR A 7 -4.04 -14.48 6.27
N ILE A 8 -3.60 -14.32 5.04
CA ILE A 8 -3.73 -15.36 4.02
C ILE A 8 -2.39 -16.06 3.84
N ASN A 9 -2.41 -17.36 3.57
CA ASN A 9 -1.22 -18.18 3.40
C ASN A 9 -1.38 -19.20 2.29
N TYR A 10 -0.30 -19.46 1.56
CA TYR A 10 -0.19 -20.62 0.68
C TYR A 10 1.28 -21.04 0.54
N ASN A 11 1.62 -22.22 1.06
CA ASN A 11 2.95 -22.82 1.00
C ASN A 11 4.07 -21.86 1.43
N ASN A 12 3.90 -21.22 2.60
CA ASN A 12 4.88 -20.32 3.21
C ASN A 12 4.88 -20.46 4.73
N ALA A 13 5.19 -21.67 5.23
CA ALA A 13 5.16 -21.99 6.66
C ALA A 13 6.04 -21.07 7.51
N GLU A 14 7.25 -20.73 7.02
CA GLU A 14 8.18 -19.87 7.73
C GLU A 14 7.67 -18.41 7.78
N GLY A 15 7.22 -17.86 6.66
CA GLY A 15 6.62 -16.53 6.62
C GLY A 15 5.35 -16.45 7.47
N LEU A 16 4.51 -17.49 7.42
CA LEU A 16 3.31 -17.58 8.25
C LEU A 16 3.64 -17.53 9.75
N ARG A 17 4.67 -18.25 10.21
CA ARG A 17 5.13 -18.25 11.60
C ARG A 17 5.51 -16.84 12.04
N ARG A 18 6.35 -16.14 11.27
CA ARG A 18 6.76 -14.77 11.58
C ARG A 18 5.56 -13.82 11.66
N THR A 19 4.64 -13.94 10.70
CA THR A 19 3.41 -13.13 10.70
C THR A 19 2.57 -13.39 11.95
N ILE A 20 2.28 -14.66 12.27
CA ILE A 20 1.50 -15.03 13.46
C ILE A 20 2.18 -14.46 14.73
N GLU A 21 3.48 -14.66 14.88
CA GLU A 21 4.23 -14.16 16.03
C GLU A 21 4.13 -12.63 16.15
N SER A 22 4.22 -11.89 15.04
CA SER A 22 4.09 -10.43 15.02
C SER A 22 2.69 -9.95 15.42
N VAL A 23 1.64 -10.73 15.11
CA VAL A 23 0.26 -10.44 15.49
C VAL A 23 0.01 -10.78 16.97
N VAL A 24 0.38 -11.98 17.41
CA VAL A 24 0.08 -12.41 18.78
C VAL A 24 0.91 -11.70 19.85
N CYS A 25 2.02 -11.06 19.48
CA CYS A 25 2.83 -10.26 20.39
C CYS A 25 2.33 -8.82 20.57
N GLN A 26 1.29 -8.39 19.85
CA GLN A 26 0.73 -7.04 20.00
C GLN A 26 0.25 -6.77 21.43
N THR A 27 0.53 -5.57 21.94
CA THR A 27 0.18 -5.15 23.30
C THR A 27 -1.33 -4.98 23.48
N SER A 28 -2.02 -4.46 22.47
CA SER A 28 -3.48 -4.41 22.44
C SER A 28 -4.07 -5.80 22.17
N ARG A 29 -5.24 -6.04 22.77
CA ARG A 29 -6.06 -7.24 22.50
C ARG A 29 -7.42 -6.88 21.89
N ASP A 30 -7.60 -5.66 21.41
CA ASP A 30 -8.85 -5.19 20.81
C ASP A 30 -8.91 -5.57 19.32
N TYR A 31 -8.55 -6.80 19.00
CA TYR A 31 -8.62 -7.38 17.66
C TYR A 31 -9.00 -8.86 17.72
N GLU A 32 -9.54 -9.36 16.61
CA GLU A 32 -9.60 -10.79 16.30
C GLU A 32 -8.53 -11.14 15.27
N PHE A 33 -8.07 -12.37 15.31
CA PHE A 33 -7.06 -12.88 14.38
C PHE A 33 -7.62 -14.00 13.53
N ILE A 34 -7.61 -13.81 12.22
CA ILE A 34 -8.19 -14.71 11.22
C ILE A 34 -7.07 -15.21 10.30
N VAL A 35 -6.97 -16.52 10.12
CA VAL A 35 -5.98 -17.14 9.21
C VAL A 35 -6.72 -17.98 8.15
N ILE A 36 -6.46 -17.65 6.88
CA ILE A 36 -6.99 -18.38 5.73
C ILE A 36 -5.80 -19.02 5.00
N ASP A 37 -5.75 -20.34 5.03
CA ASP A 37 -4.74 -21.12 4.34
C ASP A 37 -5.32 -21.78 3.10
N GLY A 38 -4.67 -21.63 1.97
CA GLY A 38 -5.09 -22.10 0.65
C GLY A 38 -4.90 -23.61 0.40
N GLY A 39 -4.86 -24.43 1.47
CA GLY A 39 -4.61 -25.86 1.37
C GLY A 39 -3.11 -26.17 1.20
N SER A 40 -2.28 -25.55 2.02
CA SER A 40 -0.82 -25.73 1.99
C SER A 40 -0.37 -27.15 2.33
N THR A 41 0.77 -27.54 1.78
CA THR A 41 1.39 -28.88 1.97
C THR A 41 2.80 -28.84 2.55
N ASP A 42 3.30 -27.66 2.92
CA ASP A 42 4.67 -27.37 3.36
C ASP A 42 4.88 -27.32 4.89
N GLY A 43 3.86 -27.73 5.67
CA GLY A 43 3.87 -27.62 7.14
C GLY A 43 3.17 -26.37 7.69
N SER A 44 2.61 -25.51 6.84
CA SER A 44 1.83 -24.32 7.27
C SER A 44 0.70 -24.67 8.22
N VAL A 45 -0.02 -25.76 7.97
CA VAL A 45 -1.13 -26.22 8.85
C VAL A 45 -0.64 -26.59 10.25
N ASP A 46 0.56 -27.14 10.37
CA ASP A 46 1.11 -27.47 11.67
C ASP A 46 1.51 -26.20 12.43
N VAL A 47 2.04 -25.18 11.72
CA VAL A 47 2.27 -23.85 12.30
C VAL A 47 0.93 -23.28 12.83
N ILE A 48 -0.16 -23.31 12.05
CA ILE A 48 -1.47 -22.81 12.51
C ILE A 48 -1.92 -23.53 13.77
N LYS A 49 -1.76 -24.86 13.83
CA LYS A 49 -2.16 -25.69 14.99
C LYS A 49 -1.38 -25.32 16.25
N GLU A 50 -0.09 -24.98 16.16
CA GLU A 50 0.72 -24.53 17.29
C GLU A 50 0.14 -23.26 17.94
N TYR A 51 -0.47 -22.37 17.15
CA TYR A 51 -1.02 -21.11 17.60
C TYR A 51 -2.55 -21.07 17.70
N THR A 52 -3.26 -22.22 17.59
CA THR A 52 -4.72 -22.29 17.57
C THR A 52 -5.38 -21.55 18.76
N SER A 53 -4.77 -21.57 19.94
CA SER A 53 -5.30 -20.86 21.12
C SER A 53 -5.19 -19.32 21.03
N LYS A 54 -4.55 -18.79 20.00
CA LYS A 54 -4.31 -17.36 19.74
C LYS A 54 -4.98 -16.87 18.45
N ILE A 55 -5.55 -17.78 17.68
CA ILE A 55 -6.23 -17.51 16.42
C ILE A 55 -7.73 -17.71 16.67
N ASP A 56 -8.52 -16.68 16.40
CA ASP A 56 -9.98 -16.70 16.65
C ASP A 56 -10.73 -17.52 15.60
N TYR A 57 -10.24 -17.49 14.35
CA TYR A 57 -10.77 -18.29 13.27
C TYR A 57 -9.68 -18.70 12.29
N TRP A 58 -9.68 -19.95 11.87
CA TRP A 58 -8.85 -20.40 10.78
C TRP A 58 -9.49 -21.51 9.95
N VAL A 59 -9.11 -21.58 8.70
CA VAL A 59 -9.48 -22.65 7.76
C VAL A 59 -8.30 -22.94 6.84
N SER A 60 -8.12 -24.22 6.50
CA SER A 60 -7.15 -24.66 5.49
C SER A 60 -7.89 -25.50 4.46
N GLU A 61 -8.06 -24.94 3.28
CA GLU A 61 -8.72 -25.58 2.14
C GLU A 61 -8.26 -24.93 0.83
N PRO A 62 -8.26 -25.65 -0.29
CA PRO A 62 -7.93 -25.05 -1.57
C PRO A 62 -8.80 -23.82 -1.85
N ASP A 63 -8.16 -22.75 -2.29
CA ASP A 63 -8.81 -21.51 -2.71
C ASP A 63 -8.46 -21.19 -4.17
N GLY A 64 -9.04 -20.13 -4.71
CA GLY A 64 -8.78 -19.69 -6.09
C GLY A 64 -7.58 -18.75 -6.23
N GLY A 65 -6.85 -18.47 -5.14
CA GLY A 65 -5.72 -17.54 -5.11
C GLY A 65 -5.84 -16.49 -4.01
N ILE A 66 -5.03 -15.43 -4.11
CA ILE A 66 -4.87 -14.38 -3.08
C ILE A 66 -6.21 -13.71 -2.75
N TYR A 67 -6.89 -13.19 -3.74
CA TYR A 67 -8.09 -12.38 -3.51
C TYR A 67 -9.31 -13.19 -3.06
N PRO A 68 -9.56 -14.41 -3.58
CA PRO A 68 -10.52 -15.33 -2.97
C PRO A 68 -10.24 -15.61 -1.48
N ALA A 69 -8.96 -15.83 -1.11
CA ALA A 69 -8.57 -16.02 0.29
C ALA A 69 -8.82 -14.76 1.13
N MET A 70 -8.44 -13.57 0.62
CA MET A 70 -8.71 -12.29 1.30
C MET A 70 -10.21 -12.07 1.49
N ASN A 71 -11.02 -12.28 0.46
CA ASN A 71 -12.49 -12.16 0.53
C ASN A 71 -13.10 -13.18 1.51
N LYS A 72 -12.55 -14.40 1.59
CA LYS A 72 -12.96 -15.39 2.59
C LYS A 72 -12.69 -14.90 4.02
N GLY A 73 -11.52 -14.29 4.24
CA GLY A 73 -11.18 -13.68 5.53
C GLY A 73 -12.12 -12.53 5.90
N VAL A 74 -12.49 -11.66 4.96
CA VAL A 74 -13.47 -10.59 5.19
C VAL A 74 -14.86 -11.11 5.55
N LYS A 75 -15.28 -12.23 4.95
CA LYS A 75 -16.57 -12.88 5.32
C LYS A 75 -16.57 -13.37 6.75
N ALA A 76 -15.44 -13.86 7.26
CA ALA A 76 -15.27 -14.33 8.63
C ALA A 76 -15.05 -13.18 9.65
N ALA A 77 -14.66 -12.00 9.20
CA ALA A 77 -14.32 -10.86 10.05
C ALA A 77 -15.55 -10.29 10.79
N HIS A 78 -15.38 -9.89 12.06
CA HIS A 78 -16.40 -9.23 12.88
C HIS A 78 -15.97 -7.82 13.33
N GLY A 79 -14.69 -7.46 13.18
CA GLY A 79 -14.18 -6.14 13.50
C GLY A 79 -14.78 -5.04 12.61
N GLU A 80 -14.83 -3.83 13.11
CA GLU A 80 -15.27 -2.66 12.35
C GLU A 80 -14.33 -2.38 11.16
N TYR A 81 -13.03 -2.66 11.34
CA TYR A 81 -12.00 -2.53 10.32
C TYR A 81 -11.29 -3.86 10.08
N CYS A 82 -10.84 -4.07 8.86
CA CYS A 82 -9.92 -5.14 8.48
C CYS A 82 -8.55 -4.56 8.14
N ILE A 83 -7.50 -5.30 8.48
CA ILE A 83 -6.15 -5.15 7.94
C ILE A 83 -5.66 -6.50 7.46
N PHE A 84 -4.97 -6.51 6.32
CA PHE A 84 -4.37 -7.73 5.76
C PHE A 84 -2.87 -7.75 6.09
N MET A 85 -2.49 -8.74 6.88
CA MET A 85 -1.11 -9.05 7.21
C MET A 85 -0.81 -10.43 6.63
N ASN A 86 -0.48 -10.48 5.34
CA ASN A 86 -0.29 -11.73 4.62
C ASN A 86 0.96 -12.48 5.09
N SER A 87 1.03 -13.79 4.86
CA SER A 87 2.18 -14.57 5.32
C SER A 87 3.50 -14.06 4.75
N GLY A 88 4.41 -13.67 5.63
CA GLY A 88 5.67 -12.98 5.35
C GLY A 88 5.65 -11.48 5.65
N ASP A 89 4.48 -10.86 5.81
CA ASP A 89 4.35 -9.51 6.33
C ASP A 89 4.31 -9.53 7.87
N GLU A 90 4.83 -8.51 8.53
CA GLU A 90 4.88 -8.41 9.99
C GLU A 90 4.44 -7.03 10.46
N PHE A 91 3.78 -6.94 11.60
CA PHE A 91 3.65 -5.65 12.26
C PHE A 91 5.03 -5.09 12.60
N TYR A 92 5.23 -3.81 12.34
CA TYR A 92 6.53 -3.15 12.53
C TYR A 92 7.04 -3.19 13.97
N SER A 93 6.11 -3.08 14.94
CA SER A 93 6.41 -3.16 16.38
C SER A 93 5.23 -3.76 17.14
N LYS A 94 5.46 -4.14 18.39
CA LYS A 94 4.46 -4.76 19.26
C LYS A 94 3.33 -3.82 19.72
N ASP A 95 3.45 -2.55 19.51
CA ASP A 95 2.52 -1.50 19.96
C ASP A 95 1.77 -0.82 18.80
N VAL A 96 1.88 -1.35 17.57
CA VAL A 96 1.23 -0.78 16.37
C VAL A 96 -0.28 -0.68 16.57
N ILE A 97 -0.95 -1.78 16.93
CA ILE A 97 -2.42 -1.78 17.10
C ILE A 97 -2.84 -0.78 18.19
N GLU A 98 -2.15 -0.76 19.32
CA GLU A 98 -2.43 0.18 20.40
C GLU A 98 -2.30 1.65 19.95
N ASN A 99 -1.25 1.97 19.22
CA ASN A 99 -1.00 3.32 18.72
C ASN A 99 -2.05 3.74 17.68
N VAL A 100 -2.46 2.84 16.79
CA VAL A 100 -3.52 3.08 15.80
C VAL A 100 -4.88 3.30 16.47
N VAL A 101 -5.24 2.48 17.45
CA VAL A 101 -6.49 2.62 18.21
C VAL A 101 -6.53 3.96 18.96
N LYS A 102 -5.42 4.38 19.55
CA LYS A 102 -5.31 5.70 20.21
C LYS A 102 -5.49 6.88 19.26
N GLN A 103 -5.08 6.75 17.97
CA GLN A 103 -5.33 7.77 16.96
C GLN A 103 -6.80 7.88 16.56
N GLY A 104 -7.58 6.84 16.80
CA GLY A 104 -8.99 6.73 16.46
C GLY A 104 -9.21 6.51 14.95
N LEU A 105 -9.76 5.36 14.61
CA LEU A 105 -10.20 5.04 13.26
C LEU A 105 -11.61 5.61 13.06
N ARG A 106 -11.79 6.51 12.10
CA ARG A 106 -13.10 7.14 11.79
C ARG A 106 -13.43 7.09 10.31
N GLU A 107 -12.44 7.30 9.47
CA GLU A 107 -12.56 7.33 8.02
C GLU A 107 -12.78 5.91 7.47
N ASP A 108 -13.29 5.81 6.25
CA ASP A 108 -13.53 4.52 5.61
C ASP A 108 -12.25 3.73 5.36
N ILE A 109 -11.15 4.45 5.07
CA ILE A 109 -9.81 3.90 4.85
C ILE A 109 -8.79 4.77 5.60
N VAL A 110 -8.05 4.16 6.52
CA VAL A 110 -6.95 4.80 7.24
C VAL A 110 -5.65 4.06 6.91
N CYS A 111 -4.67 4.78 6.38
CA CYS A 111 -3.38 4.19 6.00
C CYS A 111 -2.26 4.75 6.86
N GLY A 112 -1.38 3.88 7.34
CA GLY A 112 -0.09 4.26 7.88
C GLY A 112 1.03 4.02 6.88
N ASP A 113 2.27 3.98 7.36
CA ASP A 113 3.47 3.79 6.56
C ASP A 113 3.91 2.33 6.54
N ILE A 114 4.74 1.97 5.57
CA ILE A 114 5.36 0.64 5.46
C ILE A 114 6.89 0.75 5.54
N CYS A 115 7.51 -0.26 6.13
CA CYS A 115 8.96 -0.41 6.12
C CYS A 115 9.38 -1.53 5.17
N PHE A 116 10.19 -1.22 4.16
CA PHE A 116 10.80 -2.21 3.27
C PHE A 116 12.15 -2.65 3.83
N GLY A 117 12.29 -3.95 4.09
CA GLY A 117 13.48 -4.51 4.71
C GLY A 117 13.68 -3.96 6.12
N GLU A 118 14.94 -3.61 6.46
CA GLU A 118 15.29 -3.24 7.85
C GLU A 118 14.90 -1.79 8.22
N SER A 119 14.98 -0.83 7.29
CA SER A 119 14.90 0.60 7.65
C SER A 119 14.36 1.55 6.58
N ASN A 120 13.96 1.04 5.41
CA ASN A 120 13.48 1.89 4.33
C ASN A 120 11.97 2.17 4.50
N ILE A 121 11.62 3.23 5.23
CA ILE A 121 10.24 3.64 5.45
C ILE A 121 9.72 4.36 4.20
N SER A 122 8.58 3.88 3.70
CA SER A 122 7.83 4.47 2.60
C SER A 122 6.44 4.90 3.09
N PRO A 123 6.15 6.20 3.08
CA PRO A 123 4.85 6.69 3.53
C PRO A 123 3.77 6.46 2.47
N ASN A 124 2.55 6.18 2.94
CA ASN A 124 1.37 6.40 2.13
C ASN A 124 1.12 7.91 1.96
N PRO A 125 0.50 8.35 0.85
CA PRO A 125 0.30 9.78 0.61
C PRO A 125 -0.74 10.39 1.57
N ASP A 126 -0.52 11.64 2.00
CA ASP A 126 -1.51 12.39 2.78
C ASP A 126 -2.80 12.68 2.00
N LYS A 127 -2.68 12.78 0.68
CA LYS A 127 -3.79 13.03 -0.23
C LYS A 127 -3.79 12.04 -1.38
N VAL A 128 -4.89 11.33 -1.53
CA VAL A 128 -5.11 10.37 -2.60
C VAL A 128 -5.92 11.01 -3.72
N THR A 129 -5.49 10.77 -4.94
CA THR A 129 -6.15 11.21 -6.18
C THR A 129 -6.00 10.15 -7.25
N MET A 130 -6.65 10.29 -8.40
CA MET A 130 -6.43 9.40 -9.56
C MET A 130 -4.94 9.30 -9.95
N ARG A 131 -4.18 10.39 -9.80
CA ARG A 131 -2.74 10.38 -10.03
C ARG A 131 -1.99 9.38 -9.15
N THR A 132 -2.44 9.17 -7.92
CA THR A 132 -1.85 8.18 -7.01
C THR A 132 -1.88 6.80 -7.65
N PHE A 133 -3.03 6.42 -8.21
CA PHE A 133 -3.23 5.11 -8.83
C PHE A 133 -2.61 4.97 -10.22
N TYR A 134 -2.35 6.08 -10.89
CA TYR A 134 -1.57 6.08 -12.12
C TYR A 134 -0.08 5.82 -11.89
N LYS A 135 0.45 6.22 -10.72
CA LYS A 135 1.87 6.10 -10.37
C LYS A 135 2.19 4.87 -9.54
N SER A 136 1.29 4.48 -8.64
CA SER A 136 1.54 3.51 -7.57
C SER A 136 0.22 2.94 -7.06
N THR A 137 0.25 2.41 -5.86
CA THR A 137 -0.92 1.98 -5.08
C THR A 137 -0.76 2.43 -3.64
N LEU A 138 -1.77 2.19 -2.81
CA LEU A 138 -1.65 2.21 -1.36
C LEU A 138 -1.16 0.84 -0.89
N TYR A 139 -0.42 0.82 0.22
CA TYR A 139 0.07 -0.42 0.81
C TYR A 139 -1.04 -1.08 1.62
N HIS A 140 -1.59 -2.21 1.13
CA HIS A 140 -2.68 -2.91 1.82
C HIS A 140 -2.26 -3.41 3.21
N GLN A 141 -0.98 -3.77 3.41
CA GLN A 141 -0.42 -4.17 4.70
C GLN A 141 -0.40 -3.04 5.74
N ALA A 142 -0.53 -1.80 5.30
CA ALA A 142 -0.58 -0.63 6.17
C ALA A 142 -1.94 0.10 6.10
N SER A 143 -3.00 -0.60 5.65
CA SER A 143 -4.32 -0.02 5.40
C SER A 143 -5.39 -0.67 6.28
N PHE A 144 -6.02 0.14 7.12
CA PHE A 144 -7.20 -0.22 7.89
C PHE A 144 -8.43 0.19 7.10
N ILE A 145 -9.20 -0.79 6.66
CA ILE A 145 -10.34 -0.61 5.76
C ILE A 145 -11.61 -0.99 6.51
N LYS A 146 -12.64 -0.14 6.51
CA LYS A 146 -13.93 -0.53 7.09
C LYS A 146 -14.41 -1.85 6.49
N THR A 147 -14.71 -2.81 7.33
CA THR A 147 -15.16 -4.15 6.95
C THR A 147 -16.38 -4.09 6.04
N GLN A 148 -17.28 -3.12 6.29
CA GLN A 148 -18.45 -2.92 5.44
C GLN A 148 -18.08 -2.61 3.99
N ARG A 149 -17.05 -1.77 3.75
CA ARG A 149 -16.58 -1.44 2.38
C ARG A 149 -16.10 -2.67 1.62
N LEU A 150 -15.34 -3.53 2.30
CA LEU A 150 -14.85 -4.78 1.72
C LEU A 150 -15.98 -5.79 1.46
N ARG A 151 -17.05 -5.76 2.26
CA ARG A 151 -18.23 -6.62 2.05
C ARG A 151 -19.10 -6.14 0.91
N GLU A 152 -19.31 -4.83 0.79
CA GLU A 152 -20.09 -4.23 -0.28
C GLU A 152 -19.37 -4.32 -1.63
N HIS A 153 -18.05 -4.18 -1.61
CA HIS A 153 -17.20 -4.17 -2.78
C HIS A 153 -15.99 -5.09 -2.57
N PRO A 154 -16.17 -6.41 -2.66
CA PRO A 154 -15.08 -7.36 -2.46
C PRO A 154 -13.99 -7.19 -3.54
N TYR A 155 -12.80 -7.69 -3.24
CA TYR A 155 -11.74 -7.78 -4.24
C TYR A 155 -12.16 -8.58 -5.45
N ASP A 156 -11.73 -8.16 -6.63
CA ASP A 156 -12.01 -8.84 -7.90
C ASP A 156 -11.20 -10.14 -7.99
N GLU A 157 -11.87 -11.28 -7.80
CA GLU A 157 -11.26 -12.61 -7.78
C GLU A 157 -10.74 -13.07 -9.17
N THR A 158 -11.08 -12.35 -10.24
CA THR A 158 -10.55 -12.63 -11.58
C THR A 158 -9.14 -12.07 -11.79
N MET A 159 -8.71 -11.15 -10.94
CA MET A 159 -7.38 -10.57 -10.96
C MET A 159 -6.40 -11.40 -10.13
N ARG A 160 -5.12 -11.40 -10.52
CA ARG A 160 -4.08 -12.18 -9.85
C ARG A 160 -3.15 -11.34 -8.96
N SER A 161 -3.02 -10.05 -9.25
CA SER A 161 -1.99 -9.23 -8.63
C SER A 161 -2.38 -7.77 -8.33
N ALA A 162 -3.46 -7.24 -8.90
CA ALA A 162 -3.79 -5.82 -8.80
C ALA A 162 -5.23 -5.55 -8.31
N ALA A 163 -5.91 -6.50 -7.67
CA ALA A 163 -7.27 -6.26 -7.20
C ALA A 163 -7.34 -5.33 -5.98
N ASP A 164 -6.30 -5.28 -5.14
CA ASP A 164 -6.15 -4.29 -4.08
C ASP A 164 -5.98 -2.87 -4.65
N TRP A 165 -5.15 -2.69 -5.68
CA TRP A 165 -5.02 -1.44 -6.41
C TRP A 165 -6.37 -1.00 -7.02
N LYS A 166 -7.09 -1.93 -7.65
CA LYS A 166 -8.42 -1.68 -8.22
C LYS A 166 -9.42 -1.27 -7.14
N PHE A 167 -9.45 -2.00 -6.02
CA PHE A 167 -10.31 -1.70 -4.89
C PHE A 167 -10.07 -0.27 -4.37
N PHE A 168 -8.83 0.09 -4.05
CA PHE A 168 -8.51 1.42 -3.55
C PHE A 168 -8.87 2.53 -4.55
N MET A 169 -8.57 2.32 -5.83
CA MET A 169 -8.93 3.28 -6.87
C MET A 169 -10.45 3.49 -6.93
N HIS A 170 -11.23 2.41 -6.95
CA HIS A 170 -12.69 2.53 -7.01
C HIS A 170 -13.28 3.13 -5.75
N GLU A 171 -12.81 2.72 -4.56
CA GLU A 171 -13.32 3.28 -3.30
C GLU A 171 -13.01 4.77 -3.17
N LEU A 172 -11.76 5.16 -3.41
CA LEU A 172 -11.31 6.51 -3.10
C LEU A 172 -11.59 7.53 -4.21
N VAL A 173 -11.53 7.09 -5.49
CA VAL A 173 -11.71 8.03 -6.62
C VAL A 173 -13.15 8.04 -7.12
N TYR A 174 -13.79 6.88 -7.27
CA TYR A 174 -15.13 6.80 -7.83
C TYR A 174 -16.24 6.84 -6.79
N ARG A 175 -16.04 6.21 -5.63
CA ARG A 175 -17.02 6.15 -4.54
C ARG A 175 -16.80 7.21 -3.47
N ASN A 176 -15.69 7.98 -3.60
CA ASN A 176 -15.36 9.07 -2.69
C ASN A 176 -15.33 8.66 -1.22
N ALA A 177 -14.83 7.44 -0.94
CA ALA A 177 -14.62 6.96 0.42
C ALA A 177 -13.70 7.93 1.19
N SER A 178 -14.00 8.15 2.47
CA SER A 178 -13.18 8.99 3.31
C SER A 178 -11.82 8.34 3.60
N TYR A 179 -10.76 9.16 3.53
CA TYR A 179 -9.37 8.71 3.63
C TYR A 179 -8.59 9.55 4.63
N LYS A 180 -7.72 8.89 5.40
CA LYS A 180 -6.76 9.55 6.27
C LYS A 180 -5.44 8.79 6.27
N HIS A 181 -4.34 9.53 6.13
CA HIS A 181 -3.01 9.05 6.43
C HIS A 181 -2.67 9.33 7.90
N ILE A 182 -2.03 8.38 8.56
CA ILE A 182 -1.47 8.51 9.91
C ILE A 182 0.03 8.22 9.88
N PRO A 183 0.89 9.06 10.50
CA PRO A 183 2.33 8.91 10.45
C PRO A 183 2.81 7.82 11.43
N ILE A 184 2.32 6.60 11.26
CA ILE A 184 2.69 5.42 12.04
C ILE A 184 3.17 4.36 11.05
N VAL A 185 4.35 3.79 11.28
CA VAL A 185 4.82 2.63 10.53
C VAL A 185 4.06 1.40 11.03
N ILE A 186 3.25 0.83 10.14
CA ILE A 186 2.34 -0.28 10.47
C ILE A 186 3.00 -1.63 10.26
N ALA A 187 3.56 -1.83 9.08
CA ALA A 187 4.05 -3.14 8.66
C ALA A 187 5.50 -3.09 8.18
N ARG A 188 6.18 -4.22 8.33
CA ARG A 188 7.43 -4.53 7.66
C ARG A 188 7.17 -5.51 6.53
N PHE A 189 7.71 -5.21 5.37
CA PHE A 189 7.66 -6.04 4.17
C PHE A 189 9.07 -6.44 3.76
N GLU A 190 9.39 -7.72 3.84
CA GLU A 190 10.73 -8.22 3.48
C GLU A 190 10.94 -8.42 1.99
N GLY A 191 9.88 -8.37 1.21
CA GLY A 191 9.94 -8.62 -0.24
C GLY A 191 9.56 -10.04 -0.62
N GLY A 192 9.60 -10.36 -1.93
CA GLY A 192 9.29 -11.71 -2.44
C GLY A 192 7.81 -11.99 -2.68
N GLY A 193 6.91 -11.05 -2.40
CA GLY A 193 5.49 -11.19 -2.71
C GLY A 193 5.21 -11.25 -4.21
N ILE A 194 4.03 -11.79 -4.59
CA ILE A 194 3.61 -12.00 -6.00
C ILE A 194 3.62 -10.70 -6.80
N SER A 195 3.31 -9.57 -6.19
CA SER A 195 3.35 -8.25 -6.85
C SER A 195 4.76 -7.84 -7.31
N MET A 196 5.81 -8.32 -6.64
CA MET A 196 7.20 -8.08 -7.04
C MET A 196 7.68 -9.07 -8.11
N THR A 197 7.27 -10.33 -7.99
CA THR A 197 7.70 -11.39 -8.90
C THR A 197 6.93 -11.37 -10.22
N ASN A 198 5.69 -10.89 -10.23
CA ASN A 198 4.79 -10.86 -11.39
C ASN A 198 4.43 -9.43 -11.86
N SER A 199 5.41 -8.53 -11.88
CA SER A 199 5.20 -7.11 -12.24
C SER A 199 4.56 -6.89 -13.63
N GLU A 200 4.72 -7.84 -14.55
CA GLU A 200 4.12 -7.78 -15.89
C GLU A 200 2.61 -8.07 -15.85
N ILE A 201 2.19 -9.08 -15.09
CA ILE A 201 0.77 -9.38 -14.88
C ILE A 201 0.08 -8.20 -14.21
N SER A 202 0.66 -7.67 -13.15
CA SER A 202 0.14 -6.51 -12.44
C SER A 202 -0.04 -5.30 -13.37
N ARG A 203 0.98 -4.97 -14.18
CA ARG A 203 0.90 -3.86 -15.15
C ARG A 203 -0.19 -4.07 -16.19
N LYS A 204 -0.36 -5.31 -16.68
CA LYS A 204 -1.41 -5.63 -17.66
C LYS A 204 -2.80 -5.48 -17.05
N GLU A 205 -3.01 -5.98 -15.83
CA GLU A 205 -4.28 -5.86 -15.12
C GLU A 205 -4.64 -4.39 -14.85
N VAL A 206 -3.70 -3.60 -14.31
CA VAL A 206 -3.85 -2.16 -14.09
C VAL A 206 -4.21 -1.44 -15.39
N ARG A 207 -3.45 -1.69 -16.47
CA ARG A 207 -3.72 -1.06 -17.75
C ARG A 207 -5.11 -1.41 -18.29
N THR A 208 -5.49 -2.70 -18.25
CA THR A 208 -6.80 -3.15 -18.71
C THR A 208 -7.94 -2.49 -17.92
N GLU A 209 -7.77 -2.35 -16.60
CA GLU A 209 -8.78 -1.68 -15.77
C GLU A 209 -8.85 -0.18 -16.06
N LEU A 210 -7.71 0.51 -16.23
CA LEU A 210 -7.69 1.91 -16.63
C LEU A 210 -8.35 2.13 -18.01
N GLU A 211 -8.16 1.22 -18.96
CA GLU A 211 -8.80 1.25 -20.28
C GLU A 211 -10.33 1.09 -20.19
N LYS A 212 -10.82 0.31 -19.23
CA LYS A 212 -12.25 0.14 -18.99
C LYS A 212 -12.90 1.33 -18.31
N CYS A 213 -12.23 1.93 -17.32
CA CYS A 213 -12.85 2.92 -16.44
C CYS A 213 -12.57 4.38 -16.83
N LEU A 214 -11.54 4.65 -17.65
CA LEU A 214 -11.18 6.01 -18.09
C LEU A 214 -11.33 6.19 -19.60
N PRO A 215 -12.02 7.26 -20.04
CA PRO A 215 -11.98 7.69 -21.45
C PRO A 215 -10.56 7.90 -21.94
N GLU A 216 -10.30 7.58 -23.21
CA GLU A 216 -8.97 7.66 -23.83
C GLU A 216 -8.29 9.03 -23.64
N ARG A 217 -9.06 10.12 -23.82
CA ARG A 217 -8.50 11.48 -23.66
C ARG A 217 -8.08 11.80 -22.24
N ILE A 218 -8.80 11.29 -21.24
CA ILE A 218 -8.40 11.43 -19.83
C ILE A 218 -7.16 10.60 -19.55
N ARG A 219 -7.06 9.40 -20.12
CA ARG A 219 -5.84 8.57 -19.98
C ARG A 219 -4.63 9.27 -20.57
N ALA A 220 -4.78 9.87 -21.77
CA ALA A 220 -3.72 10.63 -22.40
C ALA A 220 -3.20 11.79 -21.53
N ASP A 221 -4.10 12.54 -20.86
CA ASP A 221 -3.71 13.61 -19.94
C ASP A 221 -2.87 13.07 -18.77
N TYR A 222 -3.25 11.92 -18.19
CA TYR A 222 -2.48 11.30 -17.11
C TYR A 222 -1.15 10.74 -17.60
N GLU A 223 -1.09 10.13 -18.78
CA GLU A 223 0.13 9.64 -19.39
C GLU A 223 1.13 10.78 -19.61
N ASP A 224 0.68 11.90 -20.18
CA ASP A 224 1.51 13.09 -20.39
C ASP A 224 1.96 13.71 -19.06
N TYR A 225 1.06 13.78 -18.09
CA TYR A 225 1.37 14.38 -16.79
C TYR A 225 2.31 13.52 -15.93
N VAL A 226 2.13 12.19 -15.93
CA VAL A 226 2.92 11.27 -15.12
C VAL A 226 4.31 11.04 -15.70
N PHE A 227 4.41 10.95 -17.03
CA PHE A 227 5.67 10.68 -17.73
C PHE A 227 6.39 11.94 -18.22
N GLY A 228 5.80 13.12 -18.00
CA GLY A 228 6.39 14.42 -18.36
C GLY A 228 6.13 14.81 -19.81
N CYS A 229 6.28 16.12 -20.10
CA CYS A 229 6.20 16.66 -21.45
C CYS A 229 7.18 15.95 -22.38
N THR A 230 6.73 15.67 -23.57
CA THR A 230 7.41 14.86 -24.60
C THR A 230 8.91 15.13 -24.84
N PRO A 231 9.45 16.39 -24.75
CA PRO A 231 10.89 16.62 -24.93
C PRO A 231 11.76 16.02 -23.81
N TYR A 232 11.23 15.94 -22.60
CA TYR A 232 11.99 15.46 -21.43
C TYR A 232 11.74 13.99 -21.12
N ARG A 233 10.68 13.38 -21.67
CA ARG A 233 10.32 11.99 -21.42
C ARG A 233 11.46 11.04 -21.76
N GLN A 234 12.02 11.16 -22.96
CA GLN A 234 13.14 10.30 -23.38
C GLN A 234 14.36 10.50 -22.51
N LEU A 235 14.66 11.78 -22.16
CA LEU A 235 15.77 12.10 -21.27
C LEU A 235 15.59 11.46 -19.89
N PHE A 236 14.43 11.62 -19.26
CA PHE A 236 14.18 11.06 -17.93
C PHE A 236 14.14 9.53 -17.95
N THR A 237 13.50 8.91 -18.95
CA THR A 237 13.50 7.44 -19.10
C THR A 237 14.92 6.89 -19.25
N THR A 238 15.75 7.57 -20.08
CA THR A 238 17.15 7.16 -20.27
C THR A 238 17.97 7.33 -18.98
N VAL A 239 17.77 8.44 -18.26
CA VAL A 239 18.45 8.71 -16.99
C VAL A 239 18.08 7.68 -15.92
N GLU A 240 16.81 7.29 -15.82
CA GLU A 240 16.36 6.30 -14.84
C GLU A 240 16.88 4.89 -15.13
N GLN A 241 17.04 4.54 -16.41
CA GLN A 241 17.53 3.21 -16.81
C GLN A 241 19.04 3.02 -16.59
N ILE A 242 19.81 4.10 -16.41
CA ILE A 242 21.26 4.03 -16.24
C ILE A 242 21.65 4.53 -14.84
N PRO A 243 21.85 3.61 -13.85
CA PRO A 243 22.08 3.96 -12.45
C PRO A 243 23.19 5.00 -12.20
N PRO A 244 24.37 4.95 -12.89
CA PRO A 244 25.39 5.99 -12.73
C PRO A 244 24.93 7.38 -13.18
N VAL A 245 24.21 7.44 -14.31
CA VAL A 245 23.67 8.69 -14.86
C VAL A 245 22.62 9.29 -13.93
N ARG A 246 21.73 8.45 -13.40
CA ARG A 246 20.73 8.87 -12.40
C ARG A 246 21.38 9.52 -11.17
N GLN A 247 22.45 8.94 -10.64
CA GLN A 247 23.15 9.52 -9.49
C GLN A 247 23.80 10.87 -9.81
N ILE A 248 24.40 11.01 -11.00
CA ILE A 248 25.01 12.26 -11.46
C ILE A 248 23.92 13.33 -11.63
N VAL A 249 22.84 13.03 -12.33
CA VAL A 249 21.72 13.96 -12.56
C VAL A 249 21.08 14.38 -11.23
N TYR A 250 20.91 13.45 -10.30
CA TYR A 250 20.43 13.79 -8.95
C TYR A 250 21.35 14.76 -8.22
N ARG A 251 22.67 14.49 -8.19
CA ARG A 251 23.65 15.37 -7.54
C ARG A 251 23.71 16.76 -8.16
N VAL A 252 23.68 16.84 -9.50
CA VAL A 252 23.65 18.10 -10.23
C VAL A 252 22.37 18.89 -9.90
N ASN A 253 21.21 18.26 -9.92
CA ASN A 253 19.95 18.91 -9.57
C ASN A 253 19.91 19.39 -8.12
N VAL A 254 20.41 18.61 -7.16
CA VAL A 254 20.53 19.03 -5.75
C VAL A 254 21.45 20.24 -5.62
N LEU A 255 22.58 20.27 -6.35
CA LEU A 255 23.50 21.41 -6.36
C LEU A 255 22.84 22.65 -6.95
N LEU A 256 22.16 22.51 -8.11
CA LEU A 256 21.44 23.61 -8.75
C LEU A 256 20.33 24.17 -7.84
N LEU A 257 19.58 23.31 -7.16
CA LEU A 257 18.55 23.74 -6.20
C LEU A 257 19.15 24.48 -4.99
N LYS A 258 20.32 24.06 -4.51
CA LYS A 258 21.03 24.78 -3.45
C LYS A 258 21.49 26.16 -3.93
N VAL A 259 22.06 26.25 -5.12
CA VAL A 259 22.50 27.54 -5.73
C VAL A 259 21.28 28.43 -5.95
N LEU A 260 20.21 27.94 -6.54
CA LEU A 260 18.93 28.67 -6.73
C LEU A 260 18.35 29.15 -5.41
N ASN A 261 18.36 28.33 -4.36
CA ASN A 261 17.87 28.69 -3.03
C ASN A 261 18.74 29.79 -2.37
N LEU A 262 20.06 29.71 -2.54
CA LEU A 262 20.97 30.78 -2.11
C LEU A 262 20.73 32.07 -2.89
N TRP A 263 20.50 31.96 -4.19
CA TRP A 263 20.20 33.09 -5.06
C TRP A 263 18.82 33.71 -4.73
N LEU A 264 17.77 32.89 -4.50
CA LEU A 264 16.43 33.34 -4.09
C LEU A 264 16.41 33.97 -2.67
N LYS A 265 17.36 33.64 -1.81
CA LYS A 265 17.53 34.24 -0.47
C LYS A 265 18.34 35.55 -0.50
N SER A 266 18.95 35.89 -1.64
CA SER A 266 19.71 37.11 -1.75
C SER A 266 18.77 38.33 -1.77
N GLU A 267 19.17 39.41 -1.08
CA GLU A 267 18.37 40.65 -0.96
C GLU A 267 18.04 41.32 -2.32
N TRP A 268 18.79 40.97 -3.34
CA TRP A 268 18.59 41.50 -4.69
C TRP A 268 17.26 41.05 -5.30
N ILE A 269 16.83 39.82 -5.05
CA ILE A 269 15.54 39.26 -5.51
C ILE A 269 14.38 39.79 -4.66
N LYS A 270 14.60 40.09 -3.37
CA LYS A 270 13.61 40.78 -2.55
C LYS A 270 13.23 42.14 -3.16
N LYS A 271 14.19 42.89 -3.71
CA LYS A 271 13.92 44.17 -4.38
C LYS A 271 13.17 44.03 -5.70
N LEU A 272 13.39 42.96 -6.48
CA LEU A 272 12.65 42.71 -7.72
C LEU A 272 11.18 42.28 -7.50
N LYS A 273 10.87 41.65 -6.38
CA LYS A 273 9.49 41.24 -6.04
C LYS A 273 8.63 42.35 -5.47
N PHE A 274 9.21 43.44 -4.98
CA PHE A 274 8.47 44.52 -4.31
C PHE A 274 8.50 45.85 -5.08
N GLY A 275 9.05 45.85 -6.32
CA GLY A 275 9.18 47.06 -7.13
C GLY A 275 7.95 47.43 -8.00
N ASN A 276 6.86 46.69 -7.97
CA ASN A 276 5.67 46.96 -8.80
C ASN A 276 4.36 47.07 -7.98
N GLY A 277 4.43 47.81 -6.91
CA GLY A 277 3.23 48.04 -6.11
C GLY A 277 3.18 49.45 -5.52
N GLU A 278 3.29 50.47 -6.38
CA GLU A 278 2.83 51.83 -6.10
C GLU A 278 2.88 52.67 -7.39
N LYS A 279 1.77 52.74 -8.10
CA LYS A 279 1.22 53.93 -8.75
C LYS A 279 -0.21 53.69 -9.14
#